data_19dcf23e8aaa938134c0a28a7c22f126
#
_entry.id   19dcf23e8aaa938134c0a28a7c22f126
#
_cell.length_a   1.000
_cell.length_b   1.000
_cell.length_c   1.000
_cell.angle_alpha   90.00
_cell.angle_beta   90.00
_cell.angle_gamma   90.00
#
_symmetry.space_group_name_H-M   'P 1'
#
loop_
_entity.id
_entity.type
_entity.pdbx_description
1 polymer ?
#
loop_
_entity_poly.entity_id
_entity_poly.type
_entity_poly.pdbx_seq_one_letter_code
_entity_poly.pdbx_strand_id
1 'polypeptide(L)'
;MNSMRVRIALVLVAGLTGSAAFAEDGVTDGKIIFGQVAALTGPAQDLGQGMRQGILAAFGEANRSGGVNGRILELKSRDDGYEPEKTVEATKASLEEDKVFALIGAVGTPTSKAGQPIATGAKVPFIGPFTGAEFLRNPYNRYVVNLRSSYFEETEAWIDHLTKDLGISRIAILYQDDAFGLTGLEGVQKAMAKRNISLVASGSFRRNTVAIKSALLDIMKAQPEAVVTVAPYKPVAQF
;
A
#
# COMPACT_ATOMS: atom_id res chain seq x y z
N MET A 1 -39.32 -80.57 -8.18
CA MET A 1 -38.26 -79.89 -7.36
C MET A 1 -37.88 -78.59 -8.04
N ASN A 2 -38.52 -77.48 -7.61
CA ASN A 2 -38.31 -76.12 -8.18
C ASN A 2 -37.24 -75.38 -7.36
N SER A 3 -36.13 -75.04 -8.01
CA SER A 3 -35.11 -74.19 -7.42
C SER A 3 -35.39 -72.69 -7.72
N MET A 4 -35.83 -71.98 -6.73
CA MET A 4 -36.09 -70.57 -6.79
C MET A 4 -34.76 -69.79 -6.70
N ARG A 5 -34.32 -69.17 -7.79
CA ARG A 5 -33.12 -68.31 -7.83
C ARG A 5 -33.48 -66.90 -7.33
N VAL A 6 -33.04 -66.55 -6.14
CA VAL A 6 -33.12 -65.19 -5.62
C VAL A 6 -32.05 -64.33 -6.29
N ARG A 7 -32.49 -63.30 -7.05
CA ARG A 7 -31.57 -62.29 -7.58
C ARG A 7 -31.48 -61.14 -6.58
N ILE A 8 -30.35 -61.00 -5.95
CA ILE A 8 -30.03 -59.84 -5.11
C ILE A 8 -29.61 -58.70 -6.02
N ALA A 9 -30.45 -57.65 -6.13
CA ALA A 9 -30.09 -56.43 -6.82
C ALA A 9 -29.29 -55.56 -5.85
N LEU A 10 -28.00 -55.38 -6.13
CA LEU A 10 -27.11 -54.47 -5.40
C LEU A 10 -27.37 -53.05 -5.90
N VAL A 11 -28.08 -52.22 -5.16
CA VAL A 11 -28.25 -50.78 -5.48
C VAL A 11 -27.01 -50.06 -4.97
N LEU A 12 -26.16 -49.65 -5.92
CA LEU A 12 -24.99 -48.77 -5.65
C LEU A 12 -25.50 -47.34 -5.47
N VAL A 13 -25.67 -46.89 -4.23
CA VAL A 13 -25.89 -45.47 -3.93
C VAL A 13 -24.55 -44.76 -4.04
N ALA A 14 -24.29 -44.16 -5.21
CA ALA A 14 -23.17 -43.22 -5.38
C ALA A 14 -23.48 -41.96 -4.59
N GLY A 15 -22.91 -41.86 -3.39
CA GLY A 15 -22.93 -40.65 -2.59
C GLY A 15 -22.19 -39.52 -3.31
N LEU A 16 -22.91 -38.59 -3.91
CA LEU A 16 -22.39 -37.30 -4.33
C LEU A 16 -21.99 -36.50 -3.07
N THR A 17 -20.77 -36.73 -2.58
CA THR A 17 -20.14 -35.79 -1.65
C THR A 17 -19.74 -34.55 -2.46
N GLY A 18 -20.72 -33.65 -2.69
CA GLY A 18 -20.42 -32.31 -3.16
C GLY A 18 -19.52 -31.65 -2.14
N SER A 19 -18.23 -31.51 -2.47
CA SER A 19 -17.35 -30.61 -1.74
C SER A 19 -18.00 -29.24 -1.79
N ALA A 20 -18.56 -28.77 -0.66
CA ALA A 20 -18.95 -27.40 -0.52
C ALA A 20 -17.66 -26.60 -0.72
N ALA A 21 -17.44 -26.08 -1.92
CA ALA A 21 -16.43 -25.07 -2.16
C ALA A 21 -16.83 -23.87 -1.28
N PHE A 22 -16.09 -23.66 -0.21
CA PHE A 22 -16.24 -22.43 0.56
C PHE A 22 -15.98 -21.28 -0.43
N ALA A 23 -17.03 -20.50 -0.71
CA ALA A 23 -16.91 -19.35 -1.58
C ALA A 23 -15.95 -18.37 -0.90
N GLU A 24 -14.82 -18.10 -1.55
CA GLU A 24 -13.87 -17.08 -1.12
C GLU A 24 -14.55 -15.71 -1.22
N ASP A 25 -14.45 -14.88 -0.18
CA ASP A 25 -15.00 -13.52 -0.23
C ASP A 25 -14.44 -12.79 -1.47
N GLY A 26 -15.30 -12.08 -2.18
CA GLY A 26 -14.96 -11.33 -3.40
C GLY A 26 -14.72 -12.17 -4.66
N VAL A 27 -14.88 -13.49 -4.61
CA VAL A 27 -14.72 -14.36 -5.78
C VAL A 27 -16.05 -15.03 -6.11
N THR A 28 -16.52 -14.86 -7.34
CA THR A 28 -17.70 -15.52 -7.89
C THR A 28 -17.34 -16.19 -9.22
N ASP A 29 -18.29 -16.88 -9.85
CA ASP A 29 -18.08 -17.49 -11.17
C ASP A 29 -17.77 -16.46 -12.26
N GLY A 30 -18.25 -15.21 -12.13
CA GLY A 30 -18.10 -14.16 -13.13
C GLY A 30 -17.15 -13.03 -12.77
N LYS A 31 -16.73 -12.87 -11.49
CA LYS A 31 -15.91 -11.74 -11.09
C LYS A 31 -15.03 -11.98 -9.87
N ILE A 32 -13.97 -11.15 -9.77
CA ILE A 32 -13.11 -11.00 -8.60
C ILE A 32 -13.17 -9.53 -8.17
N ILE A 33 -13.52 -9.28 -6.91
CA ILE A 33 -13.68 -7.93 -6.35
C ILE A 33 -12.43 -7.56 -5.53
N PHE A 34 -11.78 -6.48 -5.92
CA PHE A 34 -10.68 -5.86 -5.16
C PHE A 34 -11.18 -4.62 -4.44
N GLY A 35 -10.65 -4.38 -3.26
CA GLY A 35 -10.85 -3.14 -2.51
C GLY A 35 -9.67 -2.20 -2.63
N GLN A 36 -9.92 -0.90 -2.72
CA GLN A 36 -8.91 0.12 -2.54
C GLN A 36 -9.34 1.06 -1.43
N VAL A 37 -8.46 1.30 -0.45
CA VAL A 37 -8.62 2.35 0.57
C VAL A 37 -7.49 3.34 0.37
N ALA A 38 -7.81 4.57 -0.04
CA ALA A 38 -6.82 5.57 -0.42
C ALA A 38 -7.38 6.99 -0.30
N ALA A 39 -6.51 7.99 -0.30
CA ALA A 39 -6.90 9.39 -0.36
C ALA A 39 -7.51 9.72 -1.72
N LEU A 40 -8.83 9.74 -1.83
CA LEU A 40 -9.56 10.13 -3.05
C LEU A 40 -10.03 11.58 -3.00
N THR A 41 -10.02 12.18 -1.82
CA THR A 41 -10.30 13.61 -1.56
C THR A 41 -9.19 14.25 -0.72
N GLY A 42 -9.24 15.57 -0.53
CA GLY A 42 -8.30 16.30 0.30
C GLY A 42 -6.95 16.64 -0.37
N PRO A 43 -5.96 17.11 0.43
CA PRO A 43 -4.68 17.59 -0.10
C PRO A 43 -3.85 16.54 -0.84
N ALA A 44 -3.97 15.25 -0.50
CA ALA A 44 -3.22 14.14 -1.09
C ALA A 44 -4.02 13.37 -2.16
N GLN A 45 -5.17 13.87 -2.60
CA GLN A 45 -6.11 13.17 -3.49
C GLN A 45 -5.49 12.67 -4.80
N ASP A 46 -4.56 13.42 -5.39
CA ASP A 46 -4.01 13.06 -6.70
C ASP A 46 -3.18 11.76 -6.63
N LEU A 47 -2.62 11.43 -5.46
CA LEU A 47 -1.93 10.15 -5.24
C LEU A 47 -2.93 8.97 -5.26
N GLY A 48 -4.05 9.09 -4.55
CA GLY A 48 -5.07 8.05 -4.49
C GLY A 48 -5.82 7.90 -5.81
N GLN A 49 -6.18 9.01 -6.43
CA GLN A 49 -6.85 9.01 -7.73
C GLN A 49 -5.96 8.46 -8.84
N GLY A 50 -4.66 8.86 -8.87
CA GLY A 50 -3.69 8.32 -9.83
C GLY A 50 -3.50 6.81 -9.67
N MET A 51 -3.37 6.32 -8.43
CA MET A 51 -3.29 4.89 -8.14
C MET A 51 -4.55 4.16 -8.62
N ARG A 52 -5.75 4.70 -8.33
CA ARG A 52 -7.02 4.15 -8.78
C ARG A 52 -7.11 4.08 -10.30
N GLN A 53 -6.70 5.13 -11.01
CA GLN A 53 -6.71 5.16 -12.47
C GLN A 53 -5.78 4.10 -13.06
N GLY A 54 -4.57 3.92 -12.50
CA GLY A 54 -3.64 2.89 -12.93
C GLY A 54 -4.21 1.47 -12.75
N ILE A 55 -4.83 1.19 -11.60
CA ILE A 55 -5.48 -0.09 -11.33
C ILE A 55 -6.64 -0.33 -12.32
N LEU A 56 -7.51 0.68 -12.52
CA LEU A 56 -8.64 0.56 -13.44
C LEU A 56 -8.20 0.38 -14.89
N ALA A 57 -7.10 1.00 -15.31
CA ALA A 57 -6.52 0.80 -16.64
C ALA A 57 -6.05 -0.64 -16.84
N ALA A 58 -5.30 -1.18 -15.88
CA ALA A 58 -4.83 -2.56 -15.91
C ALA A 58 -6.00 -3.58 -15.86
N PHE A 59 -6.99 -3.34 -14.98
CA PHE A 59 -8.19 -4.19 -14.93
C PHE A 59 -9.00 -4.12 -16.23
N GLY A 60 -9.12 -2.93 -16.82
CA GLY A 60 -9.79 -2.74 -18.10
C GLY A 60 -9.11 -3.50 -19.23
N GLU A 61 -7.78 -3.54 -19.26
CA GLU A 61 -7.02 -4.35 -20.23
C GLU A 61 -7.26 -5.85 -20.04
N ALA A 62 -7.12 -6.33 -18.79
CA ALA A 62 -7.38 -7.73 -18.45
C ALA A 62 -8.82 -8.14 -18.80
N ASN A 63 -9.80 -7.30 -18.47
CA ASN A 63 -11.21 -7.56 -18.70
C ASN A 63 -11.56 -7.61 -20.21
N ARG A 64 -10.95 -6.75 -21.04
CA ARG A 64 -11.12 -6.82 -22.51
C ARG A 64 -10.56 -8.12 -23.10
N SER A 65 -9.57 -8.71 -22.44
CA SER A 65 -8.98 -10.00 -22.81
C SER A 65 -9.72 -11.22 -22.22
N GLY A 66 -10.91 -11.03 -21.63
CA GLY A 66 -11.72 -12.09 -21.05
C GLY A 66 -11.52 -12.28 -19.54
N GLY A 67 -10.83 -11.36 -18.88
CA GLY A 67 -10.59 -11.41 -17.44
C GLY A 67 -9.58 -12.48 -17.01
N VAL A 68 -9.63 -12.87 -15.75
CA VAL A 68 -8.76 -13.91 -15.17
C VAL A 68 -9.56 -15.20 -15.04
N ASN A 69 -9.24 -16.21 -15.81
CA ASN A 69 -9.98 -17.47 -15.88
C ASN A 69 -11.50 -17.25 -16.10
N GLY A 70 -11.86 -16.33 -17.01
CA GLY A 70 -13.24 -15.99 -17.32
C GLY A 70 -13.93 -15.06 -16.32
N ARG A 71 -13.22 -14.58 -15.29
CA ARG A 71 -13.76 -13.65 -14.29
C ARG A 71 -13.28 -12.23 -14.54
N ILE A 72 -14.20 -11.28 -14.57
CA ILE A 72 -13.84 -9.86 -14.67
C ILE A 72 -13.28 -9.35 -13.32
N LEU A 73 -12.35 -8.41 -13.39
CA LEU A 73 -11.79 -7.73 -12.22
C LEU A 73 -12.61 -6.47 -11.94
N GLU A 74 -13.11 -6.33 -10.73
CA GLU A 74 -13.88 -5.17 -10.24
C GLU A 74 -13.10 -4.48 -9.13
N LEU A 75 -13.04 -3.14 -9.14
CA LEU A 75 -12.42 -2.34 -8.08
C LEU A 75 -13.49 -1.55 -7.33
N LYS A 76 -13.56 -1.76 -6.03
CA LYS A 76 -14.33 -0.91 -5.10
C LYS A 76 -13.37 -0.02 -4.32
N SER A 77 -13.51 1.29 -4.45
CA SER A 77 -12.63 2.25 -3.80
C SER A 77 -13.37 3.01 -2.70
N ARG A 78 -12.73 3.14 -1.53
CA ARG A 78 -13.20 3.93 -0.38
C ARG A 78 -12.18 5.02 -0.08
N ASP A 79 -12.69 6.22 0.23
CA ASP A 79 -11.88 7.39 0.54
C ASP A 79 -11.50 7.40 2.03
N ASP A 80 -10.22 7.55 2.32
CA ASP A 80 -9.72 7.79 3.67
C ASP A 80 -9.19 9.21 3.89
N GLY A 81 -9.16 10.05 2.86
CA GLY A 81 -8.67 11.43 2.93
C GLY A 81 -7.23 11.54 3.45
N TYR A 82 -6.45 10.45 3.38
CA TYR A 82 -5.11 10.34 3.96
C TYR A 82 -5.09 10.45 5.49
N GLU A 83 -6.16 9.95 6.17
CA GLU A 83 -6.28 9.97 7.63
C GLU A 83 -6.40 8.55 8.20
N PRO A 84 -5.50 8.14 9.12
CA PRO A 84 -5.44 6.77 9.66
C PRO A 84 -6.74 6.29 10.29
N GLU A 85 -7.46 7.16 11.00
CA GLU A 85 -8.73 6.83 11.64
C GLU A 85 -9.79 6.45 10.60
N LYS A 86 -9.89 7.22 9.52
CA LYS A 86 -10.79 6.92 8.39
C LYS A 86 -10.35 5.67 7.64
N THR A 87 -9.05 5.41 7.55
CA THR A 87 -8.52 4.18 6.94
C THR A 87 -9.00 2.95 7.70
N VAL A 88 -9.02 2.99 9.05
CA VAL A 88 -9.54 1.88 9.87
C VAL A 88 -11.00 1.57 9.50
N GLU A 89 -11.85 2.58 9.45
CA GLU A 89 -13.28 2.43 9.11
C GLU A 89 -13.46 1.93 7.68
N ALA A 90 -12.79 2.56 6.70
CA ALA A 90 -12.88 2.20 5.29
C ALA A 90 -12.34 0.78 5.02
N THR A 91 -11.27 0.36 5.73
CA THR A 91 -10.73 -1.00 5.61
C THR A 91 -11.73 -2.02 6.12
N LYS A 92 -12.30 -1.81 7.31
CA LYS A 92 -13.34 -2.71 7.85
C LYS A 92 -14.55 -2.81 6.91
N ALA A 93 -15.05 -1.68 6.43
CA ALA A 93 -16.16 -1.66 5.49
C ALA A 93 -15.83 -2.38 4.16
N SER A 94 -14.60 -2.27 3.65
CA SER A 94 -14.18 -3.04 2.47
C SER A 94 -14.23 -4.55 2.70
N LEU A 95 -13.88 -5.01 3.91
CA LEU A 95 -13.89 -6.43 4.27
C LEU A 95 -15.29 -6.93 4.61
N GLU A 96 -16.07 -6.19 5.39
CA GLU A 96 -17.34 -6.63 5.96
C GLU A 96 -18.53 -6.40 5.03
N GLU A 97 -18.57 -5.26 4.32
CA GLU A 97 -19.67 -4.87 3.43
C GLU A 97 -19.38 -5.21 1.97
N ASP A 98 -18.20 -4.84 1.47
CA ASP A 98 -17.83 -5.07 0.06
C ASP A 98 -17.37 -6.51 -0.19
N LYS A 99 -16.99 -7.24 0.87
CA LYS A 99 -16.52 -8.63 0.79
C LYS A 99 -15.42 -8.80 -0.25
N VAL A 100 -14.37 -7.98 -0.17
CA VAL A 100 -13.30 -7.97 -1.17
C VAL A 100 -12.37 -9.16 -1.01
N PHE A 101 -11.89 -9.70 -2.15
CA PHE A 101 -10.89 -10.76 -2.20
C PHE A 101 -9.51 -10.30 -1.70
N ALA A 102 -9.13 -9.08 -2.09
CA ALA A 102 -7.86 -8.48 -1.70
C ALA A 102 -7.97 -6.96 -1.66
N LEU A 103 -7.15 -6.32 -0.84
CA LEU A 103 -6.93 -4.87 -0.88
C LEU A 103 -5.74 -4.56 -1.78
N ILE A 104 -5.88 -3.58 -2.68
CA ILE A 104 -4.86 -3.20 -3.66
C ILE A 104 -4.66 -1.69 -3.72
N GLY A 105 -3.40 -1.24 -3.76
CA GLY A 105 -3.07 0.16 -4.03
C GLY A 105 -3.46 1.12 -2.91
N ALA A 106 -3.36 0.71 -1.66
CA ALA A 106 -3.46 1.62 -0.52
C ALA A 106 -2.39 2.73 -0.63
N VAL A 107 -2.73 3.96 -0.25
CA VAL A 107 -1.82 5.11 -0.38
C VAL A 107 -1.38 5.63 0.97
N GLY A 108 -0.06 5.65 1.18
CA GLY A 108 0.58 6.29 2.32
C GLY A 108 1.02 5.37 3.45
N THR A 109 2.04 5.82 4.17
CA THR A 109 2.61 5.10 5.30
C THR A 109 1.71 5.11 6.53
N PRO A 110 1.20 6.27 7.01
CA PRO A 110 0.35 6.30 8.20
C PRO A 110 -0.97 5.53 7.99
N THR A 111 -1.56 5.62 6.82
CA THR A 111 -2.78 4.91 6.42
C THR A 111 -2.53 3.40 6.28
N SER A 112 -1.45 2.99 5.61
CA SER A 112 -1.06 1.57 5.53
C SER A 112 -0.75 0.98 6.91
N LYS A 113 -0.16 1.75 7.83
CA LYS A 113 0.08 1.31 9.20
C LYS A 113 -1.21 1.04 9.97
N ALA A 114 -2.28 1.78 9.66
CA ALA A 114 -3.60 1.58 10.25
C ALA A 114 -4.39 0.44 9.60
N GLY A 115 -4.39 0.34 8.26
CA GLY A 115 -5.22 -0.61 7.52
C GLY A 115 -4.63 -2.03 7.39
N GLN A 116 -3.31 -2.13 7.20
CA GLN A 116 -2.66 -3.43 6.95
C GLN A 116 -2.85 -4.46 8.08
N PRO A 117 -2.79 -4.12 9.39
CA PRO A 117 -3.04 -5.09 10.44
C PRO A 117 -4.48 -5.66 10.42
N ILE A 118 -5.45 -4.86 9.99
CA ILE A 118 -6.86 -5.27 9.86
C ILE A 118 -6.97 -6.30 8.71
N ALA A 119 -6.39 -6.01 7.56
CA ALA A 119 -6.33 -6.94 6.43
C ALA A 119 -5.63 -8.25 6.79
N THR A 120 -4.49 -8.18 7.48
CA THR A 120 -3.74 -9.37 7.95
C THR A 120 -4.56 -10.20 8.94
N GLY A 121 -5.24 -9.55 9.90
CA GLY A 121 -6.09 -10.23 10.86
C GLY A 121 -7.25 -10.98 10.20
N ALA A 122 -7.80 -10.43 9.13
CA ALA A 122 -8.82 -11.05 8.28
C ALA A 122 -8.25 -12.04 7.25
N LYS A 123 -6.91 -12.21 7.18
CA LYS A 123 -6.20 -13.03 6.17
C LYS A 123 -6.44 -12.58 4.72
N VAL A 124 -6.75 -11.31 4.52
CA VAL A 124 -6.96 -10.70 3.20
C VAL A 124 -5.64 -10.13 2.68
N PRO A 125 -5.23 -10.43 1.44
CA PRO A 125 -4.01 -9.88 0.85
C PRO A 125 -4.02 -8.36 0.77
N PHE A 126 -2.88 -7.73 1.08
CA PHE A 126 -2.63 -6.29 1.01
C PHE A 126 -1.56 -6.03 -0.05
N ILE A 127 -1.99 -5.67 -1.26
CA ILE A 127 -1.19 -5.70 -2.47
C ILE A 127 -0.77 -4.30 -2.90
N GLY A 128 0.52 -4.11 -3.15
CA GLY A 128 1.06 -2.90 -3.76
C GLY A 128 0.76 -1.61 -3.00
N PRO A 129 0.91 -1.53 -1.68
CA PRO A 129 0.74 -0.27 -0.98
C PRO A 129 1.75 0.77 -1.48
N PHE A 130 1.28 1.99 -1.73
CA PHE A 130 2.12 3.10 -2.18
C PHE A 130 2.91 3.70 -1.01
N THR A 131 3.82 2.91 -0.50
CA THR A 131 4.75 3.27 0.57
C THR A 131 5.97 2.36 0.57
N GLY A 132 7.13 2.91 0.94
CA GLY A 132 8.39 2.18 1.13
C GLY A 132 8.67 1.81 2.59
N ALA A 133 7.66 1.85 3.48
CA ALA A 133 7.85 1.67 4.91
C ALA A 133 8.33 0.26 5.30
N GLU A 134 9.29 0.18 6.20
CA GLU A 134 9.93 -1.07 6.64
C GLU A 134 8.96 -2.05 7.32
N PHE A 135 7.97 -1.57 8.06
CA PHE A 135 7.00 -2.45 8.75
C PHE A 135 6.17 -3.33 7.81
N LEU A 136 6.12 -3.01 6.51
CA LEU A 136 5.47 -3.83 5.48
C LEU A 136 6.41 -4.93 4.93
N ARG A 137 7.67 -4.93 5.32
CA ARG A 137 8.73 -5.82 4.84
C ARG A 137 9.34 -6.66 5.95
N ASN A 138 9.53 -6.06 7.11
CA ASN A 138 10.16 -6.70 8.26
C ASN A 138 9.38 -6.37 9.55
N PRO A 139 8.88 -7.39 10.28
CA PRO A 139 8.99 -8.82 9.95
C PRO A 139 8.19 -9.21 8.71
N TYR A 140 8.58 -10.31 8.04
CA TYR A 140 7.87 -10.83 6.88
C TYR A 140 6.40 -11.13 7.19
N ASN A 141 5.51 -10.65 6.33
CA ASN A 141 4.09 -10.91 6.41
C ASN A 141 3.58 -11.50 5.07
N ARG A 142 3.12 -12.75 5.11
CA ARG A 142 2.66 -13.47 3.90
C ARG A 142 1.48 -12.81 3.18
N TYR A 143 0.73 -11.95 3.86
CA TYR A 143 -0.41 -11.24 3.29
C TYR A 143 -0.05 -9.90 2.65
N VAL A 144 1.20 -9.47 2.74
CA VAL A 144 1.65 -8.20 2.18
C VAL A 144 2.52 -8.44 0.95
N VAL A 145 2.14 -7.83 -0.17
CA VAL A 145 2.91 -7.87 -1.43
C VAL A 145 3.39 -6.47 -1.76
N ASN A 146 4.69 -6.22 -1.58
CA ASN A 146 5.32 -4.94 -1.91
C ASN A 146 5.78 -4.92 -3.37
N LEU A 147 5.58 -3.79 -4.08
CA LEU A 147 5.94 -3.59 -5.48
C LEU A 147 6.99 -2.49 -5.70
N ARG A 148 7.44 -1.82 -4.64
CA ARG A 148 8.48 -0.77 -4.71
C ARG A 148 9.59 -1.04 -3.70
N SER A 149 10.71 -0.33 -3.84
CA SER A 149 11.83 -0.33 -2.89
C SER A 149 11.39 0.13 -1.50
N SER A 150 12.17 -0.24 -0.48
CA SER A 150 12.03 0.35 0.84
C SER A 150 12.52 1.80 0.86
N TYR A 151 12.02 2.58 1.84
CA TYR A 151 12.56 3.93 2.04
C TYR A 151 14.04 3.92 2.42
N PHE A 152 14.53 2.87 3.06
CA PHE A 152 15.95 2.77 3.38
C PHE A 152 16.81 2.57 2.13
N GLU A 153 16.35 1.78 1.15
CA GLU A 153 17.03 1.62 -0.13
C GLU A 153 16.96 2.90 -0.97
N GLU A 154 15.78 3.55 -1.01
CA GLU A 154 15.60 4.81 -1.75
C GLU A 154 16.50 5.92 -1.19
N THR A 155 16.50 6.13 0.14
CA THR A 155 17.31 7.16 0.78
C THR A 155 18.80 6.87 0.72
N GLU A 156 19.21 5.60 0.78
CA GLU A 156 20.60 5.22 0.55
C GLU A 156 21.05 5.64 -0.86
N ALA A 157 20.23 5.36 -1.89
CA ALA A 157 20.54 5.74 -3.26
C ALA A 157 20.62 7.27 -3.44
N TRP A 158 19.72 8.04 -2.79
CA TRP A 158 19.77 9.50 -2.84
C TRP A 158 21.05 10.06 -2.23
N ILE A 159 21.43 9.58 -1.04
CA ILE A 159 22.64 10.05 -0.35
C ILE A 159 23.90 9.59 -1.06
N ASP A 160 23.88 8.39 -1.65
CA ASP A 160 24.99 7.91 -2.48
C ASP A 160 25.23 8.84 -3.68
N HIS A 161 24.17 9.16 -4.43
CA HIS A 161 24.22 10.07 -5.57
C HIS A 161 24.71 11.47 -5.16
N LEU A 162 24.14 12.06 -4.12
CA LEU A 162 24.53 13.38 -3.64
C LEU A 162 26.01 13.44 -3.23
N THR A 163 26.49 12.42 -2.53
CA THR A 163 27.85 12.44 -1.98
C THR A 163 28.92 11.98 -2.96
N LYS A 164 28.67 10.90 -3.73
CA LYS A 164 29.68 10.33 -4.64
C LYS A 164 29.69 11.02 -6.00
N ASP A 165 28.52 11.24 -6.60
CA ASP A 165 28.45 11.74 -7.96
C ASP A 165 28.52 13.27 -8.01
N LEU A 166 27.92 13.95 -7.00
CA LEU A 166 27.84 15.42 -6.95
C LEU A 166 28.81 16.06 -5.95
N GLY A 167 29.46 15.29 -5.07
CA GLY A 167 30.38 15.79 -4.06
C GLY A 167 29.72 16.63 -2.96
N ILE A 168 28.41 16.52 -2.78
CA ILE A 168 27.61 17.30 -1.84
C ILE A 168 27.66 16.65 -0.47
N SER A 169 27.92 17.43 0.57
CA SER A 169 27.96 16.95 1.96
C SER A 169 27.07 17.73 2.92
N ARG A 170 26.70 18.96 2.57
CA ARG A 170 25.83 19.80 3.39
C ARG A 170 24.35 19.60 2.99
N ILE A 171 23.74 18.57 3.53
CA ILE A 171 22.40 18.11 3.16
C ILE A 171 21.43 18.45 4.27
N ALA A 172 20.28 19.03 3.93
CA ALA A 172 19.13 19.21 4.82
C ALA A 172 17.97 18.33 4.39
N ILE A 173 16.95 18.20 5.24
CA ILE A 173 15.74 17.43 4.96
C ILE A 173 14.47 18.22 5.29
N LEU A 174 13.49 18.19 4.38
CA LEU A 174 12.10 18.54 4.66
C LEU A 174 11.28 17.26 4.74
N TYR A 175 10.51 17.06 5.83
CA TYR A 175 9.73 15.85 5.99
C TYR A 175 8.34 16.08 6.61
N GLN A 176 7.39 15.22 6.27
CA GLN A 176 6.07 15.20 6.90
C GLN A 176 6.20 14.64 8.33
N ASP A 177 5.63 15.33 9.33
CA ASP A 177 5.72 14.93 10.74
C ASP A 177 4.72 13.82 11.07
N ASP A 178 5.01 12.61 10.56
CA ASP A 178 4.31 11.37 10.88
C ASP A 178 5.14 10.14 10.45
N ALA A 179 4.53 8.95 10.48
CA ALA A 179 5.20 7.70 10.14
C ALA A 179 5.88 7.71 8.76
N PHE A 180 5.36 8.46 7.78
CA PHE A 180 5.97 8.60 6.46
C PHE A 180 7.29 9.36 6.53
N GLY A 181 7.23 10.61 6.99
CA GLY A 181 8.41 11.45 7.04
C GLY A 181 9.46 10.97 8.03
N LEU A 182 9.04 10.44 9.18
CA LEU A 182 9.96 9.88 10.18
C LEU A 182 10.72 8.66 9.66
N THR A 183 10.08 7.75 8.90
CA THR A 183 10.81 6.62 8.28
C THR A 183 11.81 7.10 7.22
N GLY A 184 11.44 8.11 6.42
CA GLY A 184 12.37 8.70 5.45
C GLY A 184 13.53 9.43 6.12
N LEU A 185 13.27 10.21 7.18
CA LEU A 185 14.30 10.86 8.00
C LEU A 185 15.28 9.82 8.57
N GLU A 186 14.78 8.74 9.15
CA GLU A 186 15.61 7.65 9.67
C GLU A 186 16.48 7.03 8.57
N GLY A 187 15.92 6.80 7.39
CA GLY A 187 16.67 6.27 6.25
C GLY A 187 17.79 7.21 5.79
N VAL A 188 17.51 8.51 5.68
CA VAL A 188 18.53 9.52 5.34
C VAL A 188 19.62 9.57 6.40
N GLN A 189 19.26 9.58 7.68
CA GLN A 189 20.25 9.59 8.78
C GLN A 189 21.13 8.34 8.76
N LYS A 190 20.57 7.15 8.53
CA LYS A 190 21.34 5.89 8.38
C LYS A 190 22.30 5.94 7.18
N ALA A 191 21.85 6.43 6.04
CA ALA A 191 22.67 6.56 4.84
C ALA A 191 23.82 7.55 5.04
N MET A 192 23.57 8.69 5.68
CA MET A 192 24.59 9.70 5.98
C MET A 192 25.61 9.20 7.02
N ALA A 193 25.16 8.49 8.05
CA ALA A 193 26.04 7.93 9.08
C ALA A 193 27.08 6.96 8.53
N LYS A 194 26.75 6.16 7.51
CA LYS A 194 27.71 5.29 6.79
C LYS A 194 28.84 6.07 6.13
N ARG A 195 28.65 7.37 5.89
CA ARG A 195 29.61 8.30 5.25
C ARG A 195 30.25 9.27 6.23
N ASN A 196 29.99 9.08 7.55
CA ASN A 196 30.46 9.95 8.62
C ASN A 196 30.02 11.41 8.44
N ILE A 197 28.85 11.65 7.87
CA ILE A 197 28.22 12.97 7.74
C ILE A 197 26.85 12.97 8.42
N SER A 198 26.34 14.17 8.72
CA SER A 198 25.03 14.34 9.34
C SER A 198 24.26 15.49 8.68
N LEU A 199 22.94 15.49 8.85
CA LEU A 199 22.09 16.59 8.37
C LEU A 199 22.53 17.93 8.97
N VAL A 200 22.63 18.96 8.13
CA VAL A 200 22.92 20.34 8.59
C VAL A 200 21.66 21.03 9.12
N ALA A 201 20.48 20.62 8.66
CA ALA A 201 19.19 21.05 9.19
C ALA A 201 18.10 20.03 8.87
N SER A 202 17.03 20.06 9.65
CA SER A 202 15.79 19.33 9.38
C SER A 202 14.59 20.23 9.65
N GLY A 203 13.60 20.18 8.77
CA GLY A 203 12.34 20.90 8.95
C GLY A 203 11.17 19.96 8.74
N SER A 204 10.14 20.07 9.57
CA SER A 204 8.94 19.25 9.43
C SER A 204 7.67 20.08 9.21
N PHE A 205 6.65 19.43 8.70
CA PHE A 205 5.32 20.02 8.53
C PHE A 205 4.25 18.97 8.82
N ARG A 206 3.07 19.44 9.25
CA ARG A 206 1.96 18.56 9.59
C ARG A 206 1.29 17.96 8.34
N ARG A 207 0.93 16.65 8.41
CA ARG A 207 0.16 15.95 7.38
C ARG A 207 -1.08 16.75 6.95
N ASN A 208 -1.43 16.65 5.67
CA ASN A 208 -2.57 17.33 5.05
C ASN A 208 -2.52 18.86 5.13
N THR A 209 -1.35 19.45 5.36
CA THR A 209 -1.14 20.90 5.34
C THR A 209 -0.02 21.30 4.39
N VAL A 210 0.08 22.59 4.12
CA VAL A 210 1.21 23.23 3.43
C VAL A 210 1.93 24.22 4.36
N ALA A 211 1.87 23.99 5.66
CA ALA A 211 2.45 24.85 6.69
C ALA A 211 3.96 24.65 6.82
N ILE A 212 4.73 24.97 5.77
CA ILE A 212 6.19 24.70 5.67
C ILE A 212 7.07 25.90 6.07
N LYS A 213 6.50 27.05 6.38
CA LYS A 213 7.27 28.32 6.54
C LYS A 213 8.36 28.22 7.62
N SER A 214 8.07 27.61 8.78
CA SER A 214 9.07 27.42 9.82
C SER A 214 10.20 26.50 9.36
N ALA A 215 9.84 25.37 8.76
CA ALA A 215 10.80 24.41 8.20
C ALA A 215 11.70 25.05 7.15
N LEU A 216 11.13 25.86 6.24
CA LEU A 216 11.88 26.58 5.22
C LEU A 216 12.90 27.53 5.85
N LEU A 217 12.49 28.34 6.82
CA LEU A 217 13.39 29.29 7.48
C LEU A 217 14.54 28.61 8.21
N ASP A 218 14.30 27.50 8.88
CA ASP A 218 15.32 26.75 9.61
C ASP A 218 16.31 26.08 8.65
N ILE A 219 15.83 25.53 7.53
CA ILE A 219 16.68 24.97 6.48
C ILE A 219 17.51 26.07 5.82
N MET A 220 16.91 27.21 5.47
CA MET A 220 17.63 28.33 4.85
C MET A 220 18.77 28.86 5.71
N LYS A 221 18.57 28.98 7.04
CA LYS A 221 19.63 29.43 7.98
C LYS A 221 20.87 28.53 7.95
N ALA A 222 20.70 27.24 7.71
CA ALA A 222 21.81 26.29 7.66
C ALA A 222 22.58 26.33 6.32
N GLN A 223 22.07 27.02 5.30
CA GLN A 223 22.66 27.12 3.96
C GLN A 223 23.09 25.75 3.40
N PRO A 224 22.18 24.79 3.24
CA PRO A 224 22.52 23.49 2.68
C PRO A 224 22.86 23.60 1.19
N GLU A 225 23.67 22.66 0.66
CA GLU A 225 23.95 22.51 -0.76
C GLU A 225 22.82 21.71 -1.47
N ALA A 226 22.16 20.83 -0.69
CA ALA A 226 21.00 20.06 -1.16
C ALA A 226 19.95 19.90 -0.07
N VAL A 227 18.68 19.81 -0.50
CA VAL A 227 17.56 19.45 0.38
C VAL A 227 16.90 18.20 -0.16
N VAL A 228 16.88 17.14 0.64
CA VAL A 228 16.05 15.96 0.35
C VAL A 228 14.66 16.17 0.93
N THR A 229 13.63 15.68 0.22
CA THR A 229 12.25 15.89 0.63
C THR A 229 11.51 14.56 0.80
N VAL A 230 10.90 14.37 1.98
CA VAL A 230 10.01 13.24 2.28
C VAL A 230 8.62 13.80 2.53
N ALA A 231 7.97 14.19 1.45
CA ALA A 231 6.75 14.98 1.47
C ALA A 231 5.88 14.71 0.24
N PRO A 232 4.53 14.88 0.35
CA PRO A 232 3.65 14.91 -0.81
C PRO A 232 3.88 16.17 -1.66
N TYR A 233 3.37 16.15 -2.87
CA TYR A 233 3.61 17.19 -3.90
C TYR A 233 3.23 18.61 -3.49
N LYS A 234 2.09 18.83 -2.76
CA LYS A 234 1.65 20.20 -2.40
C LYS A 234 2.61 20.95 -1.48
N PRO A 235 3.05 20.38 -0.31
CA PRO A 235 4.05 21.04 0.51
C PRO A 235 5.41 21.18 -0.18
N VAL A 236 5.81 20.25 -1.06
CA VAL A 236 7.04 20.39 -1.85
C VAL A 236 6.95 21.57 -2.82
N ALA A 237 5.81 21.75 -3.47
CA ALA A 237 5.60 22.88 -4.39
C ALA A 237 5.53 24.25 -3.68
N GLN A 238 5.25 24.27 -2.38
CA GLN A 238 5.26 25.49 -1.56
C GLN A 238 6.65 25.80 -0.98
N PHE A 239 7.50 24.78 -0.82
CA PHE A 239 8.88 24.89 -0.35
C PHE A 239 9.79 25.47 -1.41
#